data_c66bdfbec192552818add17f0330ee5a
#
_entry.id   c66bdfbec192552818add17f0330ee5a
#
_cell.length_a   1.000
_cell.length_b   1.000
_cell.length_c   1.000
_cell.angle_alpha   90.00
_cell.angle_beta   90.00
_cell.angle_gamma   90.00
#
_symmetry.space_group_name_H-M   'P 1'
#
loop_
_entity.id
_entity.type
_entity.pdbx_description
1 polymer ?
#
loop_
_entity_poly.entity_id
_entity_poly.type
_entity_poly.pdbx_seq_one_letter_code
_entity_poly.pdbx_strand_id
1 'polypeptide(L)'
;MQRHSQWLLSIVLPVVLIAVILTADVIEGPKTAYVGVLSAIPLLSAVFGTPRSTAFISVVTWISAFTFGHLASDGNVRAQTVRLVIIAIFGVIAIIAAYVRTRRESQLASAMTQAAQAEAMRQQANTDLLTGLLNRRGVIEKLEANKAARSTVAVIDVDRFKAVNDQYGHIIGDEIIRAVGARISGGVSRNDVVGRWGGDEFVIVLELGIDQGTSVVERVFHQVSAEPLSTSVGDIPVAISVGVSEWVDGEPLDSVLARADAALYSAKDSGRNQFVVATAA
;
A
#
# COMPACT_ATOMS: atom_id res chain seq x y z
N MET A 1 5.07 -7.90 -23.62
CA MET A 1 4.33 -9.15 -23.93
C MET A 1 2.81 -9.01 -23.87
N GLN A 2 2.19 -8.35 -22.88
CA GLN A 2 0.72 -8.22 -22.76
C GLN A 2 0.01 -7.52 -23.92
N ARG A 3 0.58 -6.50 -24.55
CA ARG A 3 -0.05 -5.80 -25.69
C ARG A 3 -0.18 -6.67 -26.96
N HIS A 4 0.78 -7.56 -27.21
CA HIS A 4 0.72 -8.46 -28.38
C HIS A 4 -0.35 -9.55 -28.21
N SER A 5 -0.50 -10.11 -27.02
CA SER A 5 -1.53 -11.11 -26.75
C SER A 5 -2.95 -10.53 -26.80
N GLN A 6 -3.15 -9.30 -26.36
CA GLN A 6 -4.44 -8.63 -26.45
C GLN A 6 -4.86 -8.34 -27.90
N TRP A 7 -3.93 -7.92 -28.77
CA TRP A 7 -4.22 -7.69 -30.19
C TRP A 7 -4.56 -9.01 -30.90
N LEU A 8 -3.86 -10.09 -30.62
CA LEU A 8 -4.17 -11.41 -31.15
C LEU A 8 -5.59 -11.87 -30.79
N LEU A 9 -5.98 -11.74 -29.53
CA LEU A 9 -7.30 -12.19 -29.05
C LEU A 9 -8.44 -11.25 -29.45
N SER A 10 -8.20 -9.96 -29.55
CA SER A 10 -9.26 -8.96 -29.80
C SER A 10 -9.55 -8.70 -31.28
N ILE A 11 -8.59 -8.97 -32.16
CA ILE A 11 -8.71 -8.69 -33.60
C ILE A 11 -8.42 -9.95 -34.43
N VAL A 12 -7.26 -10.58 -34.25
CA VAL A 12 -6.86 -11.69 -35.12
C VAL A 12 -7.80 -12.88 -34.96
N LEU A 13 -8.04 -13.31 -33.74
CA LEU A 13 -8.92 -14.46 -33.47
C LEU A 13 -10.34 -14.25 -34.01
N PRO A 14 -11.03 -13.11 -33.77
CA PRO A 14 -12.33 -12.82 -34.38
C PRO A 14 -12.31 -12.85 -35.90
N VAL A 15 -11.31 -12.28 -36.56
CA VAL A 15 -11.19 -12.29 -38.02
C VAL A 15 -10.99 -13.70 -38.56
N VAL A 16 -10.16 -14.51 -37.91
CA VAL A 16 -9.97 -15.92 -38.28
C VAL A 16 -11.28 -16.70 -38.14
N LEU A 17 -12.03 -16.49 -37.04
CA LEU A 17 -13.32 -17.13 -36.83
C LEU A 17 -14.35 -16.73 -37.91
N ILE A 18 -14.41 -15.45 -38.30
CA ILE A 18 -15.24 -15.01 -39.42
C ILE A 18 -14.90 -15.80 -40.68
N ALA A 19 -13.62 -15.87 -41.04
CA ALA A 19 -13.17 -16.59 -42.21
C ALA A 19 -13.54 -18.08 -42.18
N VAL A 20 -13.35 -18.73 -41.03
CA VAL A 20 -13.71 -20.16 -40.85
C VAL A 20 -15.23 -20.37 -41.03
N ILE A 21 -16.07 -19.54 -40.42
CA ILE A 21 -17.50 -19.64 -40.51
C ILE A 21 -17.98 -19.43 -41.95
N LEU A 22 -17.45 -18.41 -42.63
CA LEU A 22 -17.81 -18.16 -44.03
C LEU A 22 -17.37 -19.29 -44.97
N THR A 23 -16.21 -19.89 -44.72
CA THR A 23 -15.72 -21.02 -45.51
C THR A 23 -16.62 -22.26 -45.30
N ALA A 24 -17.02 -22.51 -44.06
CA ALA A 24 -17.97 -23.59 -43.74
C ALA A 24 -19.32 -23.39 -44.44
N ASP A 25 -19.87 -22.16 -44.43
CA ASP A 25 -21.14 -21.84 -45.13
C ASP A 25 -21.03 -22.10 -46.64
N VAL A 26 -19.89 -21.81 -47.27
CA VAL A 26 -19.68 -22.07 -48.70
C VAL A 26 -19.57 -23.57 -49.02
N ILE A 27 -18.94 -24.36 -48.17
CA ILE A 27 -18.75 -25.80 -48.38
C ILE A 27 -20.04 -26.58 -48.20
N GLU A 28 -20.84 -26.25 -47.17
CA GLU A 28 -22.08 -27.02 -46.87
C GLU A 28 -23.28 -26.59 -47.68
N GLY A 29 -23.24 -25.41 -48.32
CA GLY A 29 -24.29 -24.88 -49.20
C GLY A 29 -25.52 -24.32 -48.48
N PRO A 30 -26.58 -23.92 -49.21
CA PRO A 30 -27.63 -23.04 -48.69
C PRO A 30 -28.56 -23.68 -47.63
N LYS A 31 -28.44 -24.96 -47.34
CA LYS A 31 -29.30 -25.65 -46.35
C LYS A 31 -28.85 -25.45 -44.90
N THR A 32 -27.60 -25.08 -44.68
CA THR A 32 -27.01 -24.87 -43.34
C THR A 32 -26.42 -23.48 -43.25
N ALA A 33 -27.12 -22.53 -42.62
CA ALA A 33 -26.66 -21.17 -42.53
C ALA A 33 -25.97 -20.93 -41.17
N TYR A 34 -24.64 -20.94 -41.14
CA TYR A 34 -23.84 -20.59 -39.94
C TYR A 34 -23.70 -19.10 -39.73
N VAL A 35 -24.20 -18.27 -40.64
CA VAL A 35 -24.15 -16.78 -40.54
C VAL A 35 -24.73 -16.26 -39.24
N GLY A 36 -25.67 -16.97 -38.60
CA GLY A 36 -26.21 -16.63 -37.31
C GLY A 36 -25.14 -16.66 -36.18
N VAL A 37 -24.13 -17.53 -36.29
CA VAL A 37 -23.05 -17.66 -35.30
C VAL A 37 -22.14 -16.43 -35.33
N LEU A 38 -22.05 -15.70 -36.45
CA LEU A 38 -21.31 -14.47 -36.56
C LEU A 38 -21.70 -13.42 -35.51
N SER A 39 -22.97 -13.46 -35.03
CA SER A 39 -23.46 -12.52 -34.00
C SER A 39 -22.67 -12.60 -32.68
N ALA A 40 -22.03 -13.73 -32.38
CA ALA A 40 -21.24 -13.93 -31.16
C ALA A 40 -19.83 -13.31 -31.24
N ILE A 41 -19.32 -13.08 -32.45
CA ILE A 41 -17.91 -12.63 -32.65
C ILE A 41 -17.62 -11.24 -32.07
N PRO A 42 -18.49 -10.23 -32.21
CA PRO A 42 -18.30 -8.95 -31.52
C PRO A 42 -18.20 -9.07 -29.99
N LEU A 43 -18.95 -10.01 -29.39
CA LEU A 43 -18.91 -10.26 -27.95
C LEU A 43 -17.53 -10.82 -27.53
N LEU A 44 -16.95 -11.72 -28.33
CA LEU A 44 -15.60 -12.23 -28.08
C LEU A 44 -14.57 -11.10 -28.13
N SER A 45 -14.65 -10.23 -29.13
CA SER A 45 -13.79 -9.04 -29.18
C SER A 45 -13.98 -8.11 -28.00
N ALA A 46 -15.20 -7.99 -27.45
CA ALA A 46 -15.51 -7.17 -26.29
C ALA A 46 -14.84 -7.68 -25.01
N VAL A 47 -14.59 -8.99 -24.89
CA VAL A 47 -13.92 -9.58 -23.72
C VAL A 47 -12.44 -9.18 -23.64
N PHE A 48 -11.75 -9.11 -24.77
CA PHE A 48 -10.29 -8.90 -24.80
C PHE A 48 -9.87 -7.55 -25.38
N GLY A 49 -10.75 -6.89 -26.11
CA GLY A 49 -10.45 -5.68 -26.87
C GLY A 49 -10.88 -4.37 -26.23
N THR A 50 -10.52 -3.29 -26.89
CA THR A 50 -10.99 -1.94 -26.59
C THR A 50 -12.33 -1.69 -27.29
N PRO A 51 -13.12 -0.65 -26.89
CA PRO A 51 -14.33 -0.29 -27.62
C PRO A 51 -14.11 -0.03 -29.13
N ARG A 52 -12.94 0.50 -29.49
CA ARG A 52 -12.57 0.77 -30.91
C ARG A 52 -12.33 -0.53 -31.68
N SER A 53 -11.59 -1.48 -31.11
CA SER A 53 -11.37 -2.79 -31.75
C SER A 53 -12.67 -3.59 -31.86
N THR A 54 -13.50 -3.54 -30.83
CA THR A 54 -14.84 -4.17 -30.84
C THR A 54 -15.77 -3.56 -31.89
N ALA A 55 -15.77 -2.23 -32.03
CA ALA A 55 -16.54 -1.55 -33.08
C ALA A 55 -16.04 -1.96 -34.47
N PHE A 56 -14.72 -2.02 -34.68
CA PHE A 56 -14.13 -2.47 -35.95
C PHE A 56 -14.57 -3.91 -36.29
N ILE A 57 -14.45 -4.84 -35.34
CA ILE A 57 -14.87 -6.23 -35.53
C ILE A 57 -16.39 -6.33 -35.79
N SER A 58 -17.21 -5.53 -35.09
CA SER A 58 -18.66 -5.47 -35.31
C SER A 58 -19.02 -5.06 -36.76
N VAL A 59 -18.31 -4.05 -37.28
CA VAL A 59 -18.51 -3.59 -38.68
C VAL A 59 -18.04 -4.66 -39.66
N VAL A 60 -16.88 -5.27 -39.46
CA VAL A 60 -16.38 -6.36 -40.32
C VAL A 60 -17.35 -7.54 -40.32
N THR A 61 -17.86 -7.94 -39.15
CA THR A 61 -18.84 -9.02 -39.00
C THR A 61 -20.12 -8.69 -39.76
N TRP A 62 -20.62 -7.45 -39.64
CA TRP A 62 -21.84 -7.02 -40.31
C TRP A 62 -21.70 -7.01 -41.85
N ILE A 63 -20.58 -6.47 -42.37
CA ILE A 63 -20.27 -6.48 -43.80
C ILE A 63 -20.18 -7.93 -44.33
N SER A 64 -19.50 -8.80 -43.59
CA SER A 64 -19.35 -10.21 -43.96
C SER A 64 -20.68 -10.89 -44.01
N ALA A 65 -21.56 -10.68 -43.03
CA ALA A 65 -22.92 -11.22 -43.01
C ALA A 65 -23.81 -10.65 -44.12
N PHE A 66 -23.61 -9.39 -44.53
CA PHE A 66 -24.33 -8.76 -45.64
C PHE A 66 -23.97 -9.39 -46.97
N THR A 67 -22.66 -9.50 -47.26
CA THR A 67 -22.16 -10.00 -48.55
C THR A 67 -22.41 -11.48 -48.74
N PHE A 68 -22.08 -12.32 -47.74
CA PHE A 68 -22.25 -13.76 -47.85
C PHE A 68 -23.65 -14.25 -47.52
N GLY A 69 -24.41 -13.53 -46.67
CA GLY A 69 -25.78 -13.86 -46.38
C GLY A 69 -26.73 -13.74 -47.59
N HIS A 70 -26.40 -12.87 -48.53
CA HIS A 70 -27.15 -12.76 -49.80
C HIS A 70 -26.99 -14.00 -50.67
N LEU A 71 -25.75 -14.57 -50.67
CA LEU A 71 -25.44 -15.79 -51.40
C LEU A 71 -26.09 -17.04 -50.78
N ALA A 72 -26.21 -17.06 -49.44
CA ALA A 72 -26.70 -18.21 -48.66
C ALA A 72 -28.23 -18.18 -48.38
N SER A 73 -28.93 -17.12 -48.67
CA SER A 73 -30.36 -16.96 -48.29
C SER A 73 -31.40 -17.37 -49.34
N ASP A 74 -30.92 -17.88 -50.48
CA ASP A 74 -31.79 -18.35 -51.57
C ASP A 74 -32.93 -17.36 -51.94
N GLY A 75 -32.60 -16.05 -51.85
CA GLY A 75 -33.55 -14.94 -52.15
C GLY A 75 -34.51 -14.55 -51.03
N ASN A 76 -34.44 -15.14 -49.83
CA ASN A 76 -35.32 -14.78 -48.72
C ASN A 76 -34.88 -13.50 -48.01
N VAL A 77 -35.33 -12.36 -48.52
CA VAL A 77 -35.01 -11.01 -48.03
C VAL A 77 -35.37 -10.82 -46.54
N ARG A 78 -36.47 -11.40 -46.05
CA ARG A 78 -36.88 -11.26 -44.65
C ARG A 78 -35.91 -11.94 -43.69
N ALA A 79 -35.49 -13.15 -43.99
CA ALA A 79 -34.54 -13.89 -43.17
C ALA A 79 -33.19 -13.15 -43.09
N GLN A 80 -32.70 -12.61 -44.19
CA GLN A 80 -31.50 -11.83 -44.27
C GLN A 80 -31.61 -10.54 -43.45
N THR A 81 -32.72 -9.78 -43.57
CA THR A 81 -32.92 -8.55 -42.78
C THR A 81 -32.89 -8.82 -41.28
N VAL A 82 -33.61 -9.87 -40.81
CA VAL A 82 -33.63 -10.25 -39.40
C VAL A 82 -32.21 -10.59 -38.88
N ARG A 83 -31.39 -11.34 -39.63
CA ARG A 83 -30.01 -11.66 -39.26
C ARG A 83 -29.14 -10.41 -39.13
N LEU A 84 -29.20 -9.48 -40.08
CA LEU A 84 -28.45 -8.25 -40.07
C LEU A 84 -28.83 -7.36 -38.89
N VAL A 85 -30.09 -7.28 -38.53
CA VAL A 85 -30.57 -6.54 -37.36
C VAL A 85 -30.06 -7.19 -36.08
N ILE A 86 -30.10 -8.50 -35.95
CA ILE A 86 -29.58 -9.21 -34.79
C ILE A 86 -28.04 -8.95 -34.63
N ILE A 87 -27.29 -9.10 -35.69
CA ILE A 87 -25.81 -8.84 -35.65
C ILE A 87 -25.52 -7.39 -35.26
N ALA A 88 -26.29 -6.42 -35.78
CA ALA A 88 -26.14 -5.03 -35.37
C ALA A 88 -26.44 -4.79 -33.89
N ILE A 89 -27.52 -5.40 -33.38
CA ILE A 89 -27.84 -5.32 -31.92
C ILE A 89 -26.70 -5.91 -31.07
N PHE A 90 -26.23 -7.11 -31.40
CA PHE A 90 -25.12 -7.74 -30.68
C PHE A 90 -23.84 -6.91 -30.78
N GLY A 91 -23.56 -6.28 -31.92
CA GLY A 91 -22.46 -5.37 -32.12
C GLY A 91 -22.52 -4.16 -31.17
N VAL A 92 -23.70 -3.54 -31.06
CA VAL A 92 -23.90 -2.41 -30.12
C VAL A 92 -23.74 -2.85 -28.67
N ILE A 93 -24.33 -3.98 -28.28
CA ILE A 93 -24.20 -4.54 -26.94
C ILE A 93 -22.72 -4.82 -26.63
N ALA A 94 -21.98 -5.41 -27.56
CA ALA A 94 -20.55 -5.70 -27.41
C ALA A 94 -19.71 -4.42 -27.21
N ILE A 95 -19.99 -3.36 -27.98
CA ILE A 95 -19.30 -2.07 -27.84
C ILE A 95 -19.58 -1.45 -26.46
N ILE A 96 -20.86 -1.47 -26.02
CA ILE A 96 -21.23 -0.97 -24.69
C ILE A 96 -20.53 -1.78 -23.59
N ALA A 97 -20.54 -3.12 -23.70
CA ALA A 97 -19.87 -4.00 -22.75
C ALA A 97 -18.37 -3.73 -22.67
N ALA A 98 -17.68 -3.59 -23.83
CA ALA A 98 -16.26 -3.23 -23.89
C ALA A 98 -16.00 -1.85 -23.27
N TYR A 99 -16.87 -0.87 -23.51
CA TYR A 99 -16.76 0.47 -22.93
C TYR A 99 -16.91 0.45 -21.40
N VAL A 100 -17.94 -0.24 -20.89
CA VAL A 100 -18.16 -0.35 -19.44
C VAL A 100 -17.00 -1.07 -18.77
N ARG A 101 -16.53 -2.19 -19.37
CA ARG A 101 -15.39 -2.94 -18.85
C ARG A 101 -14.12 -2.09 -18.77
N THR A 102 -13.71 -1.47 -19.87
CA THR A 102 -12.49 -0.66 -19.92
C THR A 102 -12.58 0.55 -18.99
N ARG A 103 -13.76 1.13 -18.84
CA ARG A 103 -13.97 2.24 -17.90
C ARG A 103 -13.85 1.79 -16.45
N ARG A 104 -14.39 0.62 -16.10
CA ARG A 104 -14.22 0.04 -14.75
C ARG A 104 -12.76 -0.30 -14.46
N GLU A 105 -12.05 -0.92 -15.40
CA GLU A 105 -10.64 -1.25 -15.26
C GLU A 105 -9.78 0.01 -15.03
N SER A 106 -10.03 1.08 -15.78
CA SER A 106 -9.32 2.35 -15.62
C SER A 106 -9.64 3.03 -14.28
N GLN A 107 -10.90 2.98 -13.80
CA GLN A 107 -11.28 3.51 -12.50
C GLN A 107 -10.63 2.74 -11.35
N LEU A 108 -10.61 1.41 -11.43
CA LEU A 108 -9.92 0.58 -10.42
C LEU A 108 -8.41 0.86 -10.40
N ALA A 109 -7.77 0.93 -11.55
CA ALA A 109 -6.35 1.23 -11.65
C ALA A 109 -6.01 2.62 -11.07
N SER A 110 -6.82 3.65 -11.37
CA SER A 110 -6.64 4.99 -10.81
C SER A 110 -6.85 5.03 -9.29
N ALA A 111 -7.88 4.33 -8.79
CA ALA A 111 -8.14 4.23 -7.35
C ALA A 111 -6.99 3.54 -6.61
N MET A 112 -6.44 2.44 -7.16
CA MET A 112 -5.27 1.76 -6.59
C MET A 112 -4.03 2.66 -6.57
N THR A 113 -3.80 3.41 -7.65
CA THR A 113 -2.66 4.35 -7.70
C THR A 113 -2.81 5.47 -6.69
N GLN A 114 -4.01 6.04 -6.55
CA GLN A 114 -4.30 7.08 -5.56
C GLN A 114 -4.14 6.56 -4.13
N ALA A 115 -4.64 5.36 -3.84
CA ALA A 115 -4.49 4.73 -2.53
C ALA A 115 -3.01 4.48 -2.19
N ALA A 116 -2.21 3.97 -3.13
CA ALA A 116 -0.78 3.76 -2.93
C ALA A 116 -0.01 5.08 -2.71
N GLN A 117 -0.38 6.14 -3.44
CA GLN A 117 0.21 7.47 -3.25
C GLN A 117 -0.16 8.07 -1.88
N ALA A 118 -1.43 7.94 -1.47
CA ALA A 118 -1.89 8.42 -0.17
C ALA A 118 -1.18 7.70 0.97
N GLU A 119 -1.00 6.38 0.87
CA GLU A 119 -0.27 5.59 1.87
C GLU A 119 1.22 5.97 1.92
N ALA A 120 1.87 6.16 0.77
CA ALA A 120 3.26 6.62 0.73
C ALA A 120 3.43 8.01 1.37
N MET A 121 2.52 8.94 1.08
CA MET A 121 2.50 10.27 1.71
C MET A 121 2.26 10.19 3.22
N ARG A 122 1.38 9.28 3.67
CA ARG A 122 1.09 9.06 5.08
C ARG A 122 2.30 8.49 5.81
N GLN A 123 2.96 7.49 5.24
CA GLN A 123 4.19 6.93 5.80
C GLN A 123 5.29 8.00 5.91
N GLN A 124 5.47 8.82 4.88
CA GLN A 124 6.44 9.91 4.89
C GLN A 124 6.10 10.98 5.94
N ALA A 125 4.79 11.28 6.15
CA ALA A 125 4.34 12.24 7.17
C ALA A 125 4.48 11.70 8.60
N ASN A 126 4.58 10.38 8.80
CA ASN A 126 4.62 9.71 10.10
C ASN A 126 6.02 9.23 10.51
N THR A 127 7.02 9.43 9.67
CA THR A 127 8.40 8.98 9.90
C THR A 127 9.32 10.18 10.15
N ASP A 128 10.25 10.04 11.09
CA ASP A 128 11.34 10.98 11.29
C ASP A 128 12.45 10.73 10.26
N LEU A 129 12.80 11.74 9.47
CA LEU A 129 13.73 11.62 8.35
C LEU A 129 15.18 11.35 8.80
N LEU A 130 15.54 11.70 10.03
CA LEU A 130 16.89 11.50 10.54
C LEU A 130 17.11 10.05 10.99
N THR A 131 16.14 9.49 11.72
CA THR A 131 16.28 8.18 12.38
C THR A 131 15.59 7.05 11.65
N GLY A 132 14.64 7.36 10.76
CA GLY A 132 13.78 6.36 10.12
C GLY A 132 12.71 5.76 11.04
N LEU A 133 12.67 6.17 12.32
CA LEU A 133 11.64 5.78 13.29
C LEU A 133 10.34 6.55 13.07
N LEU A 134 9.29 6.19 13.78
CA LEU A 134 8.08 7.02 13.80
C LEU A 134 8.43 8.42 14.38
N ASN A 135 7.84 9.46 13.80
CA ASN A 135 7.82 10.75 14.46
C ASN A 135 6.66 10.79 15.48
N ARG A 136 6.55 11.89 16.23
CA ARG A 136 5.49 12.08 17.24
C ARG A 136 4.10 11.78 16.69
N ARG A 137 3.80 12.26 15.49
CA ARG A 137 2.50 12.02 14.83
C ARG A 137 2.28 10.53 14.53
N GLY A 138 3.30 9.86 13.99
CA GLY A 138 3.27 8.44 13.67
C GLY A 138 3.08 7.57 14.91
N VAL A 139 3.72 7.92 16.03
CA VAL A 139 3.50 7.26 17.33
C VAL A 139 2.04 7.39 17.77
N ILE A 140 1.50 8.60 17.82
CA ILE A 140 0.12 8.85 18.25
C ILE A 140 -0.86 8.08 17.38
N GLU A 141 -0.72 8.15 16.05
CA GLU A 141 -1.60 7.47 15.11
C GLU A 141 -1.55 5.93 15.28
N LYS A 142 -0.36 5.37 15.50
CA LYS A 142 -0.20 3.92 15.73
C LYS A 142 -0.84 3.47 17.04
N LEU A 143 -0.76 4.29 18.09
CA LEU A 143 -1.36 4.01 19.38
C LEU A 143 -2.90 4.14 19.37
N GLU A 144 -3.44 5.09 18.62
CA GLU A 144 -4.89 5.22 18.44
C GLU A 144 -5.49 4.03 17.68
N ALA A 145 -4.72 3.45 16.75
CA ALA A 145 -5.14 2.28 15.97
C ALA A 145 -5.06 0.97 16.78
N ASN A 146 -4.16 0.87 17.77
CA ASN A 146 -3.86 -0.36 18.53
C ASN A 146 -3.98 -0.07 20.03
N LYS A 147 -5.19 -0.23 20.58
CA LYS A 147 -5.41 -0.12 22.03
C LYS A 147 -5.20 -1.48 22.68
N ALA A 148 -4.01 -1.71 23.24
CA ALA A 148 -3.76 -2.85 24.10
C ALA A 148 -4.34 -2.62 25.50
N ALA A 149 -4.84 -3.67 26.15
CA ALA A 149 -5.46 -3.58 27.49
C ALA A 149 -4.49 -3.09 28.57
N ARG A 150 -3.19 -3.36 28.43
CA ARG A 150 -2.10 -2.86 29.28
C ARG A 150 -0.84 -2.69 28.44
N SER A 151 -0.16 -1.58 28.61
CA SER A 151 1.10 -1.28 27.93
C SER A 151 2.07 -0.60 28.88
N THR A 152 3.36 -0.72 28.57
CA THR A 152 4.41 0.04 29.23
C THR A 152 4.88 1.14 28.29
N VAL A 153 4.90 2.37 28.77
CA VAL A 153 5.39 3.55 28.06
C VAL A 153 6.70 3.99 28.68
N ALA A 154 7.71 4.19 27.84
CA ALA A 154 8.98 4.76 28.27
C ALA A 154 9.29 6.02 27.44
N VAL A 155 9.61 7.10 28.13
CA VAL A 155 10.15 8.35 27.55
C VAL A 155 11.65 8.37 27.81
N ILE A 156 12.44 8.59 26.78
CA ILE A 156 13.89 8.50 26.79
C ILE A 156 14.45 9.83 26.31
N ASP A 157 15.51 10.29 26.95
CA ASP A 157 16.25 11.51 26.59
C ASP A 157 17.74 11.25 26.59
N VAL A 158 18.43 11.79 25.59
CA VAL A 158 19.89 11.66 25.46
C VAL A 158 20.59 12.68 26.37
N ASP A 159 21.26 12.18 27.40
CA ASP A 159 21.86 13.02 28.41
C ASP A 159 22.92 13.98 27.83
N ARG A 160 22.79 15.26 28.19
CA ARG A 160 23.71 16.32 27.81
C ARG A 160 23.92 16.48 26.29
N PHE A 161 22.91 16.12 25.48
CA PHE A 161 23.02 16.17 24.03
C PHE A 161 23.40 17.54 23.48
N LYS A 162 22.97 18.62 24.14
CA LYS A 162 23.41 19.98 23.78
C LYS A 162 24.93 20.13 23.89
N ALA A 163 25.55 19.60 24.94
CA ALA A 163 27.01 19.67 25.12
C ALA A 163 27.76 18.91 24.01
N VAL A 164 27.18 17.81 23.53
CA VAL A 164 27.73 17.07 22.39
C VAL A 164 27.67 17.95 21.12
N ASN A 165 26.52 18.58 20.84
CA ASN A 165 26.40 19.50 19.71
C ASN A 165 27.37 20.69 19.81
N ASP A 166 27.50 21.28 21.02
CA ASP A 166 28.39 22.42 21.26
C ASP A 166 29.86 22.04 21.06
N GLN A 167 30.26 20.79 21.38
CA GLN A 167 31.62 20.29 21.27
C GLN A 167 31.99 19.78 19.88
N TYR A 168 31.06 19.00 19.23
CA TYR A 168 31.36 18.25 18.01
C TYR A 168 30.56 18.74 16.77
N GLY A 169 29.64 19.66 16.98
CA GLY A 169 28.76 20.18 15.93
C GLY A 169 27.55 19.31 15.65
N HIS A 170 26.56 19.90 15.00
CA HIS A 170 25.25 19.26 14.74
C HIS A 170 25.33 18.02 13.86
N ILE A 171 26.33 17.91 12.96
CA ILE A 171 26.50 16.73 12.11
C ILE A 171 26.78 15.48 12.95
N ILE A 172 27.66 15.61 13.95
CA ILE A 172 27.96 14.52 14.86
C ILE A 172 26.78 14.24 15.80
N GLY A 173 26.10 15.29 16.26
CA GLY A 173 24.85 15.12 17.00
C GLY A 173 23.80 14.30 16.22
N ASP A 174 23.67 14.55 14.93
CA ASP A 174 22.79 13.77 14.07
C ASP A 174 23.22 12.30 13.93
N GLU A 175 24.52 12.02 13.85
CA GLU A 175 25.05 10.64 13.87
C GLU A 175 24.70 9.94 15.17
N ILE A 176 24.84 10.63 16.32
CA ILE A 176 24.50 10.11 17.64
C ILE A 176 22.99 9.81 17.73
N ILE A 177 22.13 10.72 17.31
CA ILE A 177 20.67 10.50 17.31
C ILE A 177 20.28 9.31 16.45
N ARG A 178 20.88 9.13 15.26
CA ARG A 178 20.66 7.93 14.43
C ARG A 178 21.10 6.66 15.14
N ALA A 179 22.27 6.67 15.75
CA ALA A 179 22.82 5.49 16.43
C ALA A 179 22.01 5.12 17.67
N VAL A 180 21.59 6.10 18.48
CA VAL A 180 20.69 5.90 19.62
C VAL A 180 19.37 5.29 19.16
N GLY A 181 18.72 5.88 18.15
CA GLY A 181 17.47 5.36 17.57
C GLY A 181 17.61 3.93 17.07
N ALA A 182 18.71 3.60 16.42
CA ALA A 182 18.99 2.24 15.94
C ALA A 182 19.17 1.25 17.10
N ARG A 183 19.89 1.62 18.16
CA ARG A 183 20.06 0.78 19.37
C ARG A 183 18.74 0.56 20.11
N ILE A 184 17.91 1.62 20.26
CA ILE A 184 16.59 1.52 20.86
C ILE A 184 15.72 0.54 20.04
N SER A 185 15.63 0.74 18.75
CA SER A 185 14.83 -0.10 17.86
C SER A 185 15.30 -1.56 17.83
N GLY A 186 16.61 -1.79 17.91
CA GLY A 186 17.19 -3.13 18.00
C GLY A 186 16.91 -3.86 19.32
N GLY A 187 16.57 -3.12 20.38
CA GLY A 187 16.26 -3.67 21.71
C GLY A 187 14.80 -4.04 21.93
N VAL A 188 13.89 -3.81 20.99
CA VAL A 188 12.46 -4.05 21.11
C VAL A 188 11.94 -4.96 19.99
N SER A 189 10.72 -5.46 20.12
CA SER A 189 10.07 -6.29 19.11
C SER A 189 9.54 -5.42 17.94
N ARG A 190 9.32 -6.04 16.77
CA ARG A 190 8.70 -5.37 15.61
C ARG A 190 7.27 -4.89 15.85
N ASN A 191 6.58 -5.49 16.82
CA ASN A 191 5.21 -5.10 17.16
C ASN A 191 5.18 -3.90 18.11
N ASP A 192 6.29 -3.64 18.82
CA ASP A 192 6.39 -2.50 19.71
C ASP A 192 6.44 -1.18 18.93
N VAL A 193 6.03 -0.11 19.58
CA VAL A 193 6.07 1.23 19.01
C VAL A 193 7.33 1.93 19.47
N VAL A 194 8.14 2.39 18.51
CA VAL A 194 9.33 3.22 18.77
C VAL A 194 9.24 4.46 17.91
N GLY A 195 9.45 5.62 18.51
CA GLY A 195 9.44 6.88 17.80
C GLY A 195 10.36 7.92 18.39
N ARG A 196 10.78 8.86 17.54
CA ARG A 196 11.44 10.09 17.96
C ARG A 196 10.37 11.12 18.29
N TRP A 197 10.33 11.52 19.56
CA TRP A 197 9.29 12.44 20.07
C TRP A 197 9.62 13.90 19.80
N GLY A 198 10.90 14.26 19.84
CA GLY A 198 11.44 15.59 19.52
C GLY A 198 12.95 15.58 19.68
N GLY A 199 13.67 16.51 19.16
CA GLY A 199 15.10 16.74 19.35
C GLY A 199 15.93 15.48 19.67
N ASP A 200 16.22 15.31 20.95
CA ASP A 200 16.96 14.21 21.59
C ASP A 200 16.04 13.23 22.36
N GLU A 201 14.72 13.37 22.23
CA GLU A 201 13.73 12.57 22.93
C GLU A 201 13.18 11.43 22.09
N PHE A 202 13.02 10.24 22.68
CA PHE A 202 12.41 9.06 22.09
C PHE A 202 11.30 8.51 22.98
N VAL A 203 10.35 7.82 22.38
CA VAL A 203 9.28 7.12 23.08
C VAL A 203 9.23 5.67 22.62
N ILE A 204 9.08 4.76 23.61
CA ILE A 204 8.80 3.35 23.38
C ILE A 204 7.45 3.05 24.00
N VAL A 205 6.61 2.28 23.28
CA VAL A 205 5.40 1.70 23.84
C VAL A 205 5.41 0.20 23.57
N LEU A 206 5.37 -0.56 24.66
CA LEU A 206 5.42 -2.02 24.66
C LEU A 206 4.03 -2.56 25.03
N GLU A 207 3.51 -3.50 24.25
CA GLU A 207 2.26 -4.22 24.58
C GLU A 207 2.50 -5.25 25.70
N LEU A 208 3.08 -4.81 26.80
CA LEU A 208 3.47 -5.60 27.96
C LEU A 208 3.08 -4.87 29.26
N GLY A 209 2.68 -5.61 30.29
CA GLY A 209 2.50 -5.04 31.63
C GLY A 209 3.82 -4.50 32.20
N ILE A 210 3.73 -3.64 33.23
CA ILE A 210 4.85 -2.85 33.74
C ILE A 210 6.09 -3.67 34.12
N ASP A 211 5.95 -4.84 34.74
CA ASP A 211 7.07 -5.66 35.17
C ASP A 211 7.90 -6.19 33.98
N GLN A 212 7.20 -6.73 32.97
CA GLN A 212 7.84 -7.24 31.75
C GLN A 212 8.36 -6.11 30.88
N GLY A 213 7.59 -5.03 30.75
CA GLY A 213 7.97 -3.86 30.00
C GLY A 213 9.20 -3.18 30.58
N THR A 214 9.30 -3.06 31.92
CA THR A 214 10.49 -2.53 32.60
C THR A 214 11.74 -3.35 32.27
N SER A 215 11.65 -4.67 32.25
CA SER A 215 12.79 -5.54 31.89
C SER A 215 13.26 -5.31 30.42
N VAL A 216 12.33 -5.02 29.51
CA VAL A 216 12.68 -4.65 28.14
C VAL A 216 13.35 -3.27 28.09
N VAL A 217 12.80 -2.28 28.82
CA VAL A 217 13.38 -0.93 28.91
C VAL A 217 14.78 -0.97 29.52
N GLU A 218 15.00 -1.75 30.58
CA GLU A 218 16.31 -1.95 31.18
C GLU A 218 17.33 -2.51 30.18
N ARG A 219 16.92 -3.50 29.38
CA ARG A 219 17.78 -4.04 28.32
C ARG A 219 18.12 -2.98 27.29
N VAL A 220 17.14 -2.18 26.84
CA VAL A 220 17.35 -1.07 25.90
C VAL A 220 18.30 -0.04 26.51
N PHE A 221 18.11 0.35 27.78
CA PHE A 221 18.97 1.26 28.51
C PHE A 221 20.43 0.79 28.51
N HIS A 222 20.68 -0.46 28.88
CA HIS A 222 22.02 -1.03 28.86
C HIS A 222 22.58 -1.09 27.43
N GLN A 223 21.80 -1.46 26.44
CA GLN A 223 22.24 -1.54 25.03
C GLN A 223 22.67 -0.17 24.47
N VAL A 224 22.02 0.91 24.92
CA VAL A 224 22.39 2.27 24.49
C VAL A 224 23.62 2.78 25.24
N SER A 225 23.68 2.57 26.56
CA SER A 225 24.66 3.20 27.45
C SER A 225 25.94 2.37 27.69
N ALA A 226 25.95 1.06 27.35
CA ALA A 226 27.06 0.16 27.68
C ALA A 226 28.34 0.43 26.86
N GLU A 227 28.19 0.80 25.62
CA GLU A 227 29.30 0.99 24.69
C GLU A 227 29.23 2.36 24.01
N PRO A 228 30.36 3.03 23.77
CA PRO A 228 30.41 4.26 23.02
C PRO A 228 29.75 4.11 21.63
N LEU A 229 29.25 5.20 21.09
CA LEU A 229 28.72 5.25 19.74
C LEU A 229 29.81 5.59 18.75
N SER A 230 30.00 4.77 17.73
CA SER A 230 30.93 5.05 16.65
C SER A 230 30.42 6.16 15.75
N THR A 231 31.23 7.21 15.61
CA THR A 231 30.93 8.39 14.78
C THR A 231 32.07 8.66 13.81
N SER A 232 31.87 9.57 12.87
CA SER A 232 32.90 9.97 11.90
C SER A 232 34.16 10.65 12.56
N VAL A 233 34.07 11.07 13.83
CA VAL A 233 35.19 11.68 14.58
C VAL A 233 35.74 10.74 15.67
N GLY A 234 35.26 9.49 15.73
CA GLY A 234 35.66 8.49 16.73
C GLY A 234 34.50 8.05 17.62
N ASP A 235 34.82 7.25 18.63
CA ASP A 235 33.86 6.68 19.55
C ASP A 235 33.50 7.69 20.65
N ILE A 236 32.21 8.01 20.79
CA ILE A 236 31.68 8.97 21.75
C ILE A 236 30.81 8.25 22.78
N PRO A 237 31.14 8.34 24.08
CA PRO A 237 30.29 7.80 25.13
C PRO A 237 29.01 8.62 25.24
N VAL A 238 27.86 7.92 25.21
CA VAL A 238 26.52 8.52 25.31
C VAL A 238 25.75 7.81 26.41
N ALA A 239 25.06 8.58 27.24
CA ALA A 239 24.13 8.09 28.24
C ALA A 239 22.72 8.56 27.92
N ILE A 240 21.76 7.84 28.45
CA ILE A 240 20.33 8.18 28.36
C ILE A 240 19.71 8.19 29.74
N SER A 241 18.72 9.05 29.94
CA SER A 241 17.81 8.96 31.08
C SER A 241 16.45 8.48 30.59
N VAL A 242 15.74 7.65 31.38
CA VAL A 242 14.48 7.03 30.99
C VAL A 242 13.46 7.16 32.10
N GLY A 243 12.25 7.60 31.74
CA GLY A 243 11.08 7.53 32.61
C GLY A 243 10.08 6.49 32.10
N VAL A 244 9.64 5.60 32.97
CA VAL A 244 8.76 4.48 32.61
C VAL A 244 7.43 4.62 33.36
N SER A 245 6.31 4.37 32.67
CA SER A 245 4.97 4.36 33.26
C SER A 245 4.13 3.23 32.70
N GLU A 246 3.21 2.71 33.51
CA GLU A 246 2.17 1.80 33.05
C GLU A 246 1.06 2.61 32.36
N TRP A 247 0.57 2.09 31.25
CA TRP A 247 -0.62 2.58 30.57
C TRP A 247 -1.73 1.56 30.69
N VAL A 248 -2.82 1.94 31.36
CA VAL A 248 -4.00 1.09 31.57
C VAL A 248 -5.14 1.46 30.61
N ASP A 249 -6.00 0.49 30.31
CA ASP A 249 -7.12 0.70 29.39
C ASP A 249 -8.04 1.85 29.83
N GLY A 250 -8.45 2.66 28.88
CA GLY A 250 -9.30 3.83 29.11
C GLY A 250 -8.58 5.08 29.58
N GLU A 251 -7.27 5.01 29.88
CA GLU A 251 -6.49 6.19 30.28
C GLU A 251 -6.07 7.02 29.06
N PRO A 252 -6.17 8.37 29.12
CA PRO A 252 -5.65 9.25 28.09
C PRO A 252 -4.13 9.14 27.95
N LEU A 253 -3.63 9.07 26.71
CA LEU A 253 -2.18 9.01 26.41
C LEU A 253 -1.40 10.14 27.08
N ASP A 254 -1.94 11.36 27.09
CA ASP A 254 -1.28 12.52 27.70
C ASP A 254 -1.04 12.34 29.21
N SER A 255 -1.93 11.65 29.92
CA SER A 255 -1.76 11.36 31.36
C SER A 255 -0.62 10.39 31.59
N VAL A 256 -0.52 9.35 30.77
CA VAL A 256 0.57 8.36 30.82
C VAL A 256 1.91 8.98 30.51
N LEU A 257 1.97 9.79 29.44
CA LEU A 257 3.18 10.53 29.06
C LEU A 257 3.60 11.49 30.18
N ALA A 258 2.69 12.20 30.80
CA ALA A 258 3.02 13.11 31.90
C ALA A 258 3.62 12.35 33.10
N ARG A 259 3.16 11.12 33.41
CA ARG A 259 3.77 10.31 34.47
C ARG A 259 5.16 9.79 34.08
N ALA A 260 5.33 9.37 32.83
CA ALA A 260 6.64 8.96 32.33
C ALA A 260 7.62 10.14 32.29
N ASP A 261 7.17 11.33 31.90
CA ASP A 261 7.99 12.56 31.93
C ASP A 261 8.41 12.96 33.36
N ALA A 262 7.52 12.83 34.33
CA ALA A 262 7.86 13.07 35.75
C ALA A 262 8.91 12.07 36.24
N ALA A 263 8.83 10.81 35.83
CA ALA A 263 9.83 9.79 36.13
C ALA A 263 11.17 10.08 35.43
N LEU A 264 11.13 10.52 34.17
CA LEU A 264 12.32 10.97 33.41
C LEU A 264 12.99 12.16 34.10
N TYR A 265 12.21 13.14 34.54
CA TYR A 265 12.73 14.27 35.30
C TYR A 265 13.45 13.79 36.56
N SER A 266 12.85 12.86 37.32
CA SER A 266 13.48 12.25 38.51
C SER A 266 14.79 11.54 38.17
N ALA A 267 14.86 10.82 37.04
CA ALA A 267 16.10 10.19 36.55
C ALA A 267 17.19 11.23 36.27
N LYS A 268 16.84 12.34 35.62
CA LYS A 268 17.77 13.44 35.30
C LYS A 268 18.26 14.16 36.56
N ASP A 269 17.39 14.39 37.54
CA ASP A 269 17.70 15.08 38.81
C ASP A 269 18.59 14.22 39.73
N SER A 270 18.36 12.89 39.72
CA SER A 270 19.14 11.93 40.53
C SER A 270 20.51 11.53 39.97
N GLY A 271 20.99 12.26 38.95
CA GLY A 271 22.38 12.07 38.42
C GLY A 271 22.46 11.62 36.98
N ARG A 272 21.31 11.44 36.28
CA ARG A 272 21.23 10.96 34.88
C ARG A 272 21.70 9.51 34.73
N ASN A 273 21.81 9.04 33.47
CA ASN A 273 22.27 7.69 33.15
C ASN A 273 21.58 6.60 33.98
N GLN A 274 20.27 6.66 34.05
CA GLN A 274 19.40 5.73 34.78
C GLN A 274 17.98 5.74 34.25
N PHE A 275 17.24 4.75 34.62
CA PHE A 275 15.79 4.72 34.43
C PHE A 275 15.02 4.77 35.75
N VAL A 276 13.86 5.41 35.74
CA VAL A 276 12.95 5.50 36.87
C VAL A 276 11.56 5.03 36.43
N VAL A 277 10.95 4.17 37.25
CA VAL A 277 9.57 3.72 37.03
C VAL A 277 8.64 4.61 37.85
N ALA A 278 7.65 5.22 37.21
CA ALA A 278 6.63 5.99 37.89
C ALA A 278 5.84 5.08 38.86
N THR A 279 5.73 5.51 40.09
CA THR A 279 4.81 4.85 41.06
C THR A 279 3.38 4.98 40.57
N ALA A 280 2.59 3.87 40.62
CA ALA A 280 1.17 3.90 40.37
C ALA A 280 0.51 4.92 41.33
N ALA A 281 -0.32 5.82 40.76
CA ALA A 281 -1.05 6.80 41.58
C ALA A 281 -2.18 6.13 42.37
#